data_e7133124dd411f89339b93ffa0c8ca3f
#
_entry.id   e7133124dd411f89339b93ffa0c8ca3f
#
_cell.length_a   1.000
_cell.length_b   1.000
_cell.length_c   1.000
_cell.angle_alpha   90.00
_cell.angle_beta   90.00
_cell.angle_gamma   90.00
#
_symmetry.space_group_name_H-M   'P 1'
#
loop_
_entity.id
_entity.type
_entity.pdbx_description
1 polymer ?
#
loop_
_entity_poly.entity_id
_entity_poly.type
_entity_poly.pdbx_seq_one_letter_code
_entity_poly.pdbx_strand_id
1 'polypeptide(L)'
;MNVKISILSLVLMAGATSLFADNNDKGIDYYKAGMYSYAKKALFENIQSGKTDKAEAYYYLGEIYAAENMKDSAAYCYKQGLVADPEYVFNTIGEIKLDLAATPDVDKVLAGFTTGKNKKNPAIFVAIARAYMTDPARKAKVEEYLAKAKEVGPKSPDIYILEGDLLAADRKIGDAASSYEQAIYFDDQCKEAYLKYARIYARMNPQLAIDMLNKLIALDPEYTIAYRDLASVYYENNQFKNAADAYSKYITPETSDIDDLSRYASILFFSGEHEQ
;
A
#
# COMPACT_ATOMS: atom_id res chain seq x y z
N MET A 1 20.43 -4.31 58.30
CA MET A 1 18.97 -4.46 58.09
C MET A 1 18.70 -4.17 56.65
N ASN A 2 18.45 -5.21 55.85
CA ASN A 2 18.43 -5.22 54.40
C ASN A 2 17.16 -4.57 53.87
N VAL A 3 17.30 -3.59 53.00
CA VAL A 3 16.18 -3.09 52.17
C VAL A 3 16.33 -3.73 50.80
N LYS A 4 15.50 -4.71 50.52
CA LYS A 4 15.25 -5.22 49.18
C LYS A 4 14.34 -4.20 48.48
N ILE A 5 14.86 -3.37 47.59
CA ILE A 5 14.07 -2.59 46.67
C ILE A 5 13.81 -3.47 45.47
N SER A 6 12.54 -3.78 45.32
CA SER A 6 11.94 -4.64 44.30
C SER A 6 12.12 -4.04 42.89
N ILE A 7 12.75 -4.82 42.01
CA ILE A 7 12.78 -4.55 40.57
C ILE A 7 11.40 -4.97 40.03
N LEU A 8 10.44 -4.05 40.06
CA LEU A 8 9.08 -4.26 39.49
C LEU A 8 8.48 -3.02 38.89
N SER A 9 9.26 -2.17 38.25
CA SER A 9 8.71 -0.95 37.60
C SER A 9 9.37 -0.56 36.27
N LEU A 10 9.89 -1.54 35.51
CA LEU A 10 10.50 -1.25 34.20
C LEU A 10 9.95 -2.11 33.04
N VAL A 11 8.74 -2.62 33.15
CA VAL A 11 8.10 -3.41 32.06
C VAL A 11 6.81 -2.77 31.55
N LEU A 12 6.45 -1.57 32.01
CA LEU A 12 5.15 -0.95 31.68
C LEU A 12 5.25 0.28 30.77
N MET A 13 6.38 0.54 30.12
CA MET A 13 6.48 1.61 29.12
C MET A 13 6.80 1.17 27.66
N ALA A 14 6.94 -0.13 27.41
CA ALA A 14 7.10 -0.64 26.05
C ALA A 14 5.78 -1.09 25.40
N GLY A 15 4.65 -1.06 26.15
CA GLY A 15 3.35 -1.52 25.68
C GLY A 15 2.37 -0.43 25.24
N ALA A 16 2.74 0.84 25.36
CA ALA A 16 1.80 1.93 25.06
C ALA A 16 1.99 2.59 23.68
N THR A 17 3.06 2.27 22.96
CA THR A 17 3.31 2.80 21.61
C THR A 17 2.81 1.91 20.48
N SER A 18 2.43 0.66 20.75
CA SER A 18 1.89 -0.25 19.74
C SER A 18 0.36 -0.20 19.59
N LEU A 19 -0.36 0.43 20.53
CA LEU A 19 -1.83 0.52 20.49
C LEU A 19 -2.38 1.61 19.58
N PHE A 20 -1.54 2.48 19.03
CA PHE A 20 -1.95 3.55 18.11
C PHE A 20 -1.49 3.31 16.66
N ALA A 21 -0.61 2.34 16.40
CA ALA A 21 -0.11 2.00 15.06
C ALA A 21 -1.13 1.20 14.23
N ASP A 22 -2.07 0.50 14.88
CA ASP A 22 -2.93 -0.50 14.24
C ASP A 22 -4.12 0.04 13.43
N ASN A 23 -4.43 1.34 13.50
CA ASN A 23 -5.73 1.78 12.97
C ASN A 23 -5.71 2.21 11.50
N ASN A 24 -4.57 2.63 10.93
CA ASN A 24 -4.49 2.96 9.50
C ASN A 24 -4.12 1.75 8.63
N ASP A 25 -3.49 0.72 9.20
CA ASP A 25 -2.91 -0.39 8.46
C ASP A 25 -3.92 -1.06 7.51
N LYS A 26 -5.13 -1.35 8.00
CA LYS A 26 -6.18 -1.95 7.16
C LYS A 26 -6.59 -1.06 5.98
N GLY A 27 -6.72 0.25 6.21
CA GLY A 27 -7.04 1.22 5.15
C GLY A 27 -5.90 1.36 4.15
N ILE A 28 -4.65 1.34 4.63
CA ILE A 28 -3.44 1.38 3.81
C ILE A 28 -3.28 0.08 3.01
N ASP A 29 -3.55 -1.08 3.61
CA ASP A 29 -3.54 -2.38 2.94
C ASP A 29 -4.56 -2.41 1.78
N TYR A 30 -5.77 -1.92 2.00
CA TYR A 30 -6.77 -1.77 0.92
C TYR A 30 -6.30 -0.80 -0.17
N TYR A 31 -5.69 0.34 0.20
CA TYR A 31 -5.12 1.28 -0.77
C TYR A 31 -4.04 0.61 -1.63
N LYS A 32 -3.07 -0.05 -1.01
CA LYS A 32 -1.98 -0.76 -1.68
C LYS A 32 -2.48 -1.89 -2.58
N ALA A 33 -3.60 -2.50 -2.22
CA ALA A 33 -4.29 -3.50 -3.03
C ALA A 33 -5.16 -2.90 -4.17
N GLY A 34 -5.31 -1.57 -4.24
CA GLY A 34 -6.17 -0.89 -5.22
C GLY A 34 -7.66 -0.97 -4.91
N MET A 35 -8.03 -1.35 -3.69
CA MET A 35 -9.41 -1.47 -3.21
C MET A 35 -9.89 -0.14 -2.62
N TYR A 36 -9.99 0.89 -3.46
CA TYR A 36 -10.15 2.29 -3.02
C TYR A 36 -11.43 2.56 -2.23
N SER A 37 -12.55 1.91 -2.56
CA SER A 37 -13.81 2.08 -1.80
C SER A 37 -13.65 1.62 -0.35
N TYR A 38 -13.05 0.44 -0.14
CA TYR A 38 -12.77 -0.10 1.20
C TYR A 38 -11.72 0.71 1.94
N ALA A 39 -10.67 1.15 1.23
CA ALA A 39 -9.64 2.01 1.79
C ALA A 39 -10.22 3.33 2.32
N LYS A 40 -11.04 4.01 1.52
CA LYS A 40 -11.73 5.25 1.94
C LYS A 40 -12.58 5.03 3.17
N LYS A 41 -13.41 3.97 3.19
CA LYS A 41 -14.26 3.65 4.34
C LYS A 41 -13.44 3.46 5.60
N ALA A 42 -12.42 2.60 5.56
CA ALA A 42 -11.59 2.30 6.73
C ALA A 42 -10.83 3.54 7.23
N LEU A 43 -10.23 4.33 6.33
CA LEU A 43 -9.49 5.54 6.69
C LEU A 43 -10.40 6.62 7.30
N PHE A 44 -11.62 6.82 6.76
CA PHE A 44 -12.58 7.76 7.36
C PHE A 44 -13.07 7.31 8.73
N GLU A 45 -13.37 6.03 8.92
CA GLU A 45 -13.75 5.47 10.22
C GLU A 45 -12.64 5.68 11.26
N ASN A 46 -11.38 5.49 10.87
CA ASN A 46 -10.22 5.72 11.72
C ASN A 46 -10.07 7.19 12.11
N ILE A 47 -10.21 8.12 11.17
CA ILE A 47 -10.18 9.57 11.44
C ILE A 47 -11.27 9.96 12.45
N GLN A 48 -12.49 9.41 12.28
CA GLN A 48 -13.63 9.68 13.17
C GLN A 48 -13.41 9.10 14.57
N SER A 49 -12.79 7.93 14.68
CA SER A 49 -12.50 7.31 15.97
C SER A 49 -11.52 8.11 16.83
N GLY A 50 -10.73 9.00 16.21
CA GLY A 50 -9.70 9.81 16.86
C GLY A 50 -8.51 9.02 17.38
N LYS A 51 -8.39 7.75 17.02
CA LYS A 51 -7.33 6.81 17.48
C LYS A 51 -6.28 6.54 16.41
N THR A 52 -6.05 7.46 15.50
CA THR A 52 -5.18 7.24 14.35
C THR A 52 -4.26 8.42 14.10
N ASP A 53 -3.17 8.22 13.38
CA ASP A 53 -2.42 9.30 12.74
C ASP A 53 -3.26 9.90 11.61
N LYS A 54 -3.87 11.06 11.91
CA LYS A 54 -4.76 11.74 10.95
C LYS A 54 -4.02 12.27 9.74
N ALA A 55 -2.77 12.70 9.90
CA ALA A 55 -1.98 13.25 8.79
C ALA A 55 -1.69 12.15 7.75
N GLU A 56 -1.34 10.95 8.23
CA GLU A 56 -1.14 9.80 7.38
C GLU A 56 -2.44 9.33 6.73
N ALA A 57 -3.54 9.22 7.50
CA ALA A 57 -4.83 8.82 6.96
C ALA A 57 -5.31 9.77 5.85
N TYR A 58 -5.17 11.07 6.05
CA TYR A 58 -5.49 12.08 5.03
C TYR A 58 -4.55 12.02 3.82
N TYR A 59 -3.27 11.69 4.02
CA TYR A 59 -2.35 11.46 2.91
C TYR A 59 -2.86 10.35 2.00
N TYR A 60 -3.18 9.17 2.55
CA TYR A 60 -3.68 8.05 1.75
C TYR A 60 -5.04 8.33 1.12
N LEU A 61 -5.94 9.05 1.79
CA LEU A 61 -7.18 9.53 1.16
C LEU A 61 -6.88 10.45 -0.02
N GLY A 62 -5.91 11.35 0.11
CA GLY A 62 -5.44 12.21 -0.97
C GLY A 62 -4.89 11.41 -2.17
N GLU A 63 -4.07 10.40 -1.89
CA GLU A 63 -3.54 9.48 -2.91
C GLU A 63 -4.65 8.73 -3.66
N ILE A 64 -5.68 8.25 -2.93
CA ILE A 64 -6.84 7.58 -3.53
C ILE A 64 -7.61 8.54 -4.44
N TYR A 65 -7.96 9.72 -3.96
CA TYR A 65 -8.70 10.70 -4.78
C TYR A 65 -7.88 11.17 -5.98
N ALA A 66 -6.56 11.31 -5.84
CA ALA A 66 -5.68 11.61 -6.97
C ALA A 66 -5.70 10.49 -8.03
N ALA A 67 -5.68 9.23 -7.61
CA ALA A 67 -5.78 8.07 -8.50
C ALA A 67 -7.15 7.98 -9.21
N GLU A 68 -8.21 8.43 -8.55
CA GLU A 68 -9.56 8.55 -9.13
C GLU A 68 -9.75 9.82 -9.99
N ASN A 69 -8.70 10.62 -10.22
CA ASN A 69 -8.73 11.91 -10.91
C ASN A 69 -9.62 13.00 -10.25
N MET A 70 -9.88 12.87 -8.96
CA MET A 70 -10.68 13.81 -8.16
C MET A 70 -9.75 14.84 -7.49
N LYS A 71 -9.14 15.73 -8.29
CA LYS A 71 -8.08 16.64 -7.82
C LYS A 71 -8.51 17.54 -6.65
N ASP A 72 -9.74 18.07 -6.65
CA ASP A 72 -10.22 18.94 -5.58
C ASP A 72 -10.35 18.18 -4.24
N SER A 73 -10.86 16.95 -4.30
CA SER A 73 -10.97 16.07 -3.11
C SER A 73 -9.59 15.67 -2.60
N ALA A 74 -8.65 15.37 -3.51
CA ALA A 74 -7.27 15.06 -3.15
C ALA A 74 -6.60 16.26 -2.46
N ALA A 75 -6.71 17.46 -3.03
CA ALA A 75 -6.17 18.70 -2.46
C ALA A 75 -6.79 18.99 -1.08
N TYR A 76 -8.10 18.77 -0.92
CA TYR A 76 -8.76 18.91 0.37
C TYR A 76 -8.15 17.95 1.41
N CYS A 77 -7.97 16.68 1.06
CA CYS A 77 -7.39 15.69 1.97
C CYS A 77 -5.95 16.07 2.38
N TYR A 78 -5.09 16.42 1.44
CA TYR A 78 -3.73 16.84 1.77
C TYR A 78 -3.70 18.06 2.70
N LYS A 79 -4.59 19.06 2.47
CA LYS A 79 -4.71 20.21 3.37
C LYS A 79 -5.19 19.83 4.78
N GLN A 80 -6.14 18.90 4.90
CA GLN A 80 -6.56 18.39 6.20
C GLN A 80 -5.41 17.64 6.90
N GLY A 81 -4.60 16.90 6.16
CA GLY A 81 -3.40 16.26 6.67
C GLY A 81 -2.39 17.27 7.20
N LEU A 82 -2.15 18.38 6.50
CA LEU A 82 -1.28 19.48 6.94
C LEU A 82 -1.83 20.22 8.16
N VAL A 83 -3.16 20.30 8.31
CA VAL A 83 -3.78 20.84 9.53
C VAL A 83 -3.56 19.90 10.71
N ALA A 84 -3.59 18.58 10.49
CA ALA A 84 -3.38 17.58 11.52
C ALA A 84 -1.90 17.52 11.98
N ASP A 85 -0.97 17.50 11.03
CA ASP A 85 0.47 17.59 11.27
C ASP A 85 1.17 18.35 10.13
N PRO A 86 1.58 19.61 10.33
CA PRO A 86 2.31 20.40 9.34
C PRO A 86 3.69 19.85 9.00
N GLU A 87 4.25 18.98 9.84
CA GLU A 87 5.58 18.38 9.62
C GLU A 87 5.52 17.05 8.85
N TYR A 88 4.33 16.49 8.61
CA TYR A 88 4.13 15.30 7.80
C TYR A 88 4.24 15.66 6.31
N VAL A 89 5.47 15.74 5.82
CA VAL A 89 5.83 16.29 4.49
C VAL A 89 5.18 15.58 3.31
N PHE A 90 4.70 14.35 3.49
CA PHE A 90 4.03 13.59 2.43
C PHE A 90 2.78 14.30 1.92
N ASN A 91 2.02 14.99 2.79
CA ASN A 91 0.87 15.79 2.39
C ASN A 91 1.27 16.97 1.49
N THR A 92 2.38 17.66 1.80
CA THR A 92 2.89 18.73 0.93
C THR A 92 3.36 18.19 -0.43
N ILE A 93 4.07 17.06 -0.44
CA ILE A 93 4.52 16.40 -1.68
C ILE A 93 3.31 15.96 -2.50
N GLY A 94 2.28 15.41 -1.85
CA GLY A 94 1.01 15.02 -2.48
C GLY A 94 0.29 16.20 -3.11
N GLU A 95 0.21 17.34 -2.43
CA GLU A 95 -0.39 18.58 -2.98
C GLU A 95 0.39 19.06 -4.21
N ILE A 96 1.72 19.12 -4.16
CA ILE A 96 2.58 19.49 -5.29
C ILE A 96 2.38 18.52 -6.47
N LYS A 97 2.23 17.23 -6.20
CA LYS A 97 2.00 16.19 -7.22
C LYS A 97 0.76 16.45 -8.07
N LEU A 98 -0.28 17.09 -7.53
CA LEU A 98 -1.52 17.37 -8.26
C LEU A 98 -1.33 18.35 -9.42
N ASP A 99 -0.37 19.27 -9.28
CA ASP A 99 -0.01 20.22 -10.34
C ASP A 99 1.45 20.68 -10.18
N LEU A 100 2.38 19.87 -10.70
CA LEU A 100 3.80 20.20 -10.69
C LEU A 100 4.12 21.51 -11.41
N ALA A 101 3.36 21.82 -12.47
CA ALA A 101 3.60 23.01 -13.30
C ALA A 101 3.18 24.31 -12.59
N ALA A 102 2.20 24.24 -11.69
CA ALA A 102 1.78 25.39 -10.90
C ALA A 102 2.73 25.72 -9.75
N THR A 103 3.67 24.82 -9.39
CA THR A 103 4.61 25.03 -8.30
C THR A 103 5.86 25.76 -8.82
N PRO A 104 6.10 27.04 -8.44
CA PRO A 104 7.33 27.72 -8.80
C PRO A 104 8.56 27.00 -8.29
N ASP A 105 9.62 26.90 -9.10
CA ASP A 105 10.87 26.24 -8.72
C ASP A 105 10.66 24.84 -8.12
N VAL A 106 9.73 24.05 -8.66
CA VAL A 106 9.30 22.74 -8.11
C VAL A 106 10.48 21.82 -7.78
N ASP A 107 11.52 21.81 -8.61
CA ASP A 107 12.71 20.99 -8.39
C ASP A 107 13.45 21.39 -7.10
N LYS A 108 13.53 22.69 -6.82
CA LYS A 108 14.16 23.23 -5.60
C LYS A 108 13.27 22.97 -4.38
N VAL A 109 11.96 23.12 -4.52
CA VAL A 109 11.00 22.89 -3.43
C VAL A 109 11.04 21.41 -3.02
N LEU A 110 10.92 20.49 -3.98
CA LEU A 110 10.96 19.04 -3.68
C LEU A 110 12.33 18.61 -3.13
N ALA A 111 13.43 19.14 -3.66
CA ALA A 111 14.76 18.87 -3.11
C ALA A 111 14.91 19.35 -1.65
N GLY A 112 14.22 20.40 -1.26
CA GLY A 112 14.20 20.91 0.12
C GLY A 112 13.73 19.87 1.13
N PHE A 113 12.78 18.99 0.77
CA PHE A 113 12.30 17.93 1.66
C PHE A 113 13.32 16.82 1.93
N THR A 114 14.38 16.71 1.12
CA THR A 114 15.44 15.70 1.29
C THR A 114 16.60 16.17 2.16
N THR A 115 16.41 17.23 2.96
CA THR A 115 17.43 17.82 3.81
C THR A 115 17.10 17.69 5.30
N GLY A 116 17.98 18.16 6.17
CA GLY A 116 17.73 18.18 7.62
C GLY A 116 17.43 16.79 8.20
N LYS A 117 16.32 16.69 8.94
CA LYS A 117 15.87 15.42 9.56
C LYS A 117 15.48 14.36 8.54
N ASN A 118 15.06 14.77 7.37
CA ASN A 118 14.52 13.91 6.31
C ASN A 118 15.60 13.29 5.40
N LYS A 119 16.84 13.75 5.46
CA LYS A 119 17.93 13.34 4.55
C LYS A 119 18.25 11.84 4.53
N LYS A 120 17.81 11.11 5.54
CA LYS A 120 18.01 9.65 5.68
C LYS A 120 16.71 8.86 5.56
N ASN A 121 15.60 9.48 5.17
CA ASN A 121 14.32 8.79 5.02
C ASN A 121 14.08 8.43 3.54
N PRO A 122 14.28 7.17 3.12
CA PRO A 122 14.12 6.75 1.74
C PRO A 122 12.67 6.94 1.23
N ALA A 123 11.66 6.84 2.09
CA ALA A 123 10.27 7.00 1.70
C ALA A 123 9.97 8.40 1.13
N ILE A 124 10.66 9.44 1.61
CA ILE A 124 10.50 10.80 1.07
C ILE A 124 11.03 10.88 -0.37
N PHE A 125 12.17 10.26 -0.65
CA PHE A 125 12.73 10.22 -2.01
C PHE A 125 11.79 9.42 -2.95
N VAL A 126 11.20 8.33 -2.47
CA VAL A 126 10.18 7.55 -3.20
C VAL A 126 8.94 8.39 -3.46
N ALA A 127 8.44 9.14 -2.46
CA ALA A 127 7.29 10.03 -2.63
C ALA A 127 7.55 11.13 -3.68
N ILE A 128 8.76 11.71 -3.68
CA ILE A 128 9.16 12.70 -4.68
C ILE A 128 9.26 12.07 -6.08
N ALA A 129 9.83 10.86 -6.20
CA ALA A 129 9.85 10.13 -7.45
C ALA A 129 8.41 9.90 -7.98
N ARG A 130 7.49 9.46 -7.12
CA ARG A 130 6.07 9.30 -7.46
C ARG A 130 5.40 10.63 -7.88
N ALA A 131 5.79 11.75 -7.27
CA ALA A 131 5.29 13.05 -7.69
C ALA A 131 5.73 13.39 -9.13
N TYR A 132 6.98 13.16 -9.47
CA TYR A 132 7.48 13.39 -10.83
C TYR A 132 6.88 12.44 -11.88
N MET A 133 6.39 11.26 -11.50
CA MET A 133 5.72 10.33 -12.45
C MET A 133 4.46 10.90 -13.07
N THR A 134 3.86 11.94 -12.49
CA THR A 134 2.67 12.59 -13.07
C THR A 134 2.98 13.41 -14.32
N ASP A 135 4.26 13.70 -14.59
CA ASP A 135 4.73 14.41 -15.79
C ASP A 135 5.74 13.51 -16.56
N PRO A 136 5.32 12.92 -17.71
CA PRO A 136 6.20 12.05 -18.50
C PRO A 136 7.51 12.71 -18.96
N ALA A 137 7.53 14.06 -19.09
CA ALA A 137 8.75 14.79 -19.45
C ALA A 137 9.81 14.76 -18.35
N ARG A 138 9.45 14.35 -17.13
CA ARG A 138 10.33 14.32 -15.95
C ARG A 138 10.84 12.91 -15.60
N LYS A 139 10.84 11.97 -16.54
CA LYS A 139 11.35 10.60 -16.33
C LYS A 139 12.76 10.57 -15.70
N ALA A 140 13.65 11.44 -16.16
CA ALA A 140 15.01 11.54 -15.59
C ALA A 140 15.01 11.92 -14.10
N LYS A 141 14.03 12.72 -13.64
CA LYS A 141 13.85 13.04 -12.21
C LYS A 141 13.36 11.84 -11.41
N VAL A 142 12.47 11.04 -11.95
CA VAL A 142 12.03 9.79 -11.32
C VAL A 142 13.22 8.87 -11.08
N GLU A 143 14.07 8.66 -12.11
CA GLU A 143 15.27 7.84 -12.02
C GLU A 143 16.30 8.41 -11.02
N GLU A 144 16.51 9.74 -11.03
CA GLU A 144 17.39 10.44 -10.08
C GLU A 144 16.95 10.19 -8.62
N TYR A 145 15.66 10.39 -8.31
CA TYR A 145 15.17 10.25 -6.94
C TYR A 145 15.08 8.80 -6.49
N LEU A 146 14.81 7.86 -7.40
CA LEU A 146 14.87 6.44 -7.10
C LEU A 146 16.32 5.99 -6.78
N ALA A 147 17.32 6.49 -7.51
CA ALA A 147 18.73 6.24 -7.22
C ALA A 147 19.13 6.79 -5.85
N LYS A 148 18.73 8.03 -5.54
CA LYS A 148 18.98 8.65 -4.22
C LYS A 148 18.28 7.86 -3.09
N ALA A 149 17.07 7.36 -3.29
CA ALA A 149 16.38 6.51 -2.33
C ALA A 149 17.21 5.24 -2.03
N LYS A 150 17.80 4.61 -3.06
CA LYS A 150 18.69 3.45 -2.91
C LYS A 150 19.98 3.79 -2.16
N GLU A 151 20.57 4.96 -2.36
CA GLU A 151 21.76 5.40 -1.62
C GLU A 151 21.47 5.61 -0.13
N VAL A 152 20.28 6.15 0.18
CA VAL A 152 19.89 6.51 1.55
C VAL A 152 19.40 5.31 2.35
N GLY A 153 18.63 4.44 1.73
CA GLY A 153 18.02 3.28 2.37
C GLY A 153 17.90 2.07 1.46
N PRO A 154 19.05 1.41 1.10
CA PRO A 154 19.09 0.35 0.09
C PRO A 154 18.25 -0.90 0.44
N LYS A 155 17.72 -0.97 1.65
CA LYS A 155 16.86 -2.08 2.12
C LYS A 155 15.39 -1.71 2.25
N SER A 156 14.99 -0.51 1.84
CA SER A 156 13.57 -0.09 1.90
C SER A 156 12.78 -0.78 0.80
N PRO A 157 11.75 -1.58 1.13
CA PRO A 157 10.95 -2.33 0.15
C PRO A 157 10.22 -1.40 -0.82
N ASP A 158 9.80 -0.20 -0.38
CA ASP A 158 9.07 0.77 -1.23
C ASP A 158 9.84 1.18 -2.48
N ILE A 159 11.18 1.18 -2.40
CA ILE A 159 12.07 1.49 -3.53
C ILE A 159 11.89 0.44 -4.63
N TYR A 160 11.94 -0.83 -4.24
CA TYR A 160 11.87 -1.94 -5.17
C TYR A 160 10.44 -2.18 -5.67
N ILE A 161 9.44 -1.83 -4.87
CA ILE A 161 8.03 -1.80 -5.31
C ILE A 161 7.87 -0.74 -6.40
N LEU A 162 8.37 0.49 -6.20
CA LEU A 162 8.29 1.54 -7.22
C LEU A 162 9.06 1.16 -8.49
N GLU A 163 10.26 0.58 -8.35
CA GLU A 163 11.04 0.11 -9.48
C GLU A 163 10.30 -0.99 -10.26
N GLY A 164 9.72 -1.95 -9.56
CA GLY A 164 8.89 -3.01 -10.15
C GLY A 164 7.67 -2.43 -10.87
N ASP A 165 6.99 -1.46 -10.30
CA ASP A 165 5.85 -0.77 -10.92
C ASP A 165 6.24 -0.08 -12.24
N LEU A 166 7.38 0.61 -12.26
CA LEU A 166 7.91 1.27 -13.47
C LEU A 166 8.27 0.25 -14.55
N LEU A 167 8.92 -0.85 -14.17
CA LEU A 167 9.29 -1.92 -15.09
C LEU A 167 8.07 -2.66 -15.63
N ALA A 168 7.06 -2.91 -14.80
CA ALA A 168 5.79 -3.51 -15.22
C ALA A 168 5.04 -2.61 -16.22
N ALA A 169 5.03 -1.30 -15.98
CA ALA A 169 4.46 -0.32 -16.92
C ALA A 169 5.19 -0.32 -18.26
N ASP A 170 6.50 -0.49 -18.27
CA ASP A 170 7.34 -0.65 -19.47
C ASP A 170 7.24 -2.08 -20.07
N ARG A 171 6.36 -2.97 -19.55
CA ARG A 171 6.17 -4.37 -19.95
C ARG A 171 7.40 -5.26 -19.76
N LYS A 172 8.33 -4.87 -18.92
CA LYS A 172 9.51 -5.67 -18.55
C LYS A 172 9.19 -6.58 -17.37
N ILE A 173 8.31 -7.56 -17.60
CA ILE A 173 7.69 -8.36 -16.55
C ILE A 173 8.72 -9.14 -15.71
N GLY A 174 9.76 -9.72 -16.34
CA GLY A 174 10.82 -10.43 -15.61
C GLY A 174 11.63 -9.53 -14.69
N ASP A 175 11.96 -8.33 -15.14
CA ASP A 175 12.70 -7.35 -14.34
C ASP A 175 11.81 -6.80 -13.20
N ALA A 176 10.52 -6.56 -13.48
CA ALA A 176 9.55 -6.17 -12.47
C ALA A 176 9.41 -7.21 -11.36
N ALA A 177 9.33 -8.50 -11.74
CA ALA A 177 9.30 -9.60 -10.79
C ALA A 177 10.55 -9.62 -9.90
N SER A 178 11.73 -9.45 -10.49
CA SER A 178 13.00 -9.40 -9.75
C SER A 178 13.01 -8.23 -8.74
N SER A 179 12.42 -7.09 -9.09
CA SER A 179 12.30 -5.96 -8.16
C SER A 179 11.34 -6.28 -7.00
N TYR A 180 10.18 -6.90 -7.28
CA TYR A 180 9.27 -7.31 -6.19
C TYR A 180 9.88 -8.41 -5.30
N GLU A 181 10.66 -9.34 -5.87
CA GLU A 181 11.42 -10.31 -5.09
C GLU A 181 12.46 -9.64 -4.19
N GLN A 182 13.11 -8.58 -4.66
CA GLN A 182 14.01 -7.78 -3.81
C GLN A 182 13.27 -7.08 -2.68
N ALA A 183 12.07 -6.55 -2.92
CA ALA A 183 11.24 -5.99 -1.86
C ALA A 183 10.93 -7.03 -0.78
N ILE A 184 10.51 -8.25 -1.19
CA ILE A 184 10.26 -9.39 -0.30
C ILE A 184 11.55 -9.84 0.45
N TYR A 185 12.70 -9.81 -0.22
CA TYR A 185 13.97 -10.20 0.39
C TYR A 185 14.38 -9.24 1.52
N PHE A 186 14.11 -7.93 1.37
CA PHE A 186 14.44 -6.94 2.39
C PHE A 186 13.38 -6.83 3.50
N ASP A 187 12.13 -7.14 3.18
CA ASP A 187 11.02 -7.21 4.13
C ASP A 187 10.09 -8.37 3.73
N ASP A 188 10.26 -9.49 4.42
CA ASP A 188 9.47 -10.70 4.17
C ASP A 188 8.00 -10.58 4.63
N GLN A 189 7.64 -9.49 5.33
CA GLN A 189 6.27 -9.13 5.70
C GLN A 189 5.62 -8.14 4.71
N CYS A 190 6.31 -7.73 3.65
CA CYS A 190 5.83 -6.76 2.69
C CYS A 190 4.69 -7.31 1.82
N LYS A 191 3.46 -7.28 2.34
CA LYS A 191 2.23 -7.80 1.68
C LYS A 191 2.05 -7.26 0.26
N GLU A 192 2.32 -5.96 0.05
CA GLU A 192 2.19 -5.30 -1.25
C GLU A 192 3.07 -5.96 -2.32
N ALA A 193 4.30 -6.32 -1.97
CA ALA A 193 5.23 -6.95 -2.92
C ALA A 193 4.75 -8.34 -3.36
N TYR A 194 4.22 -9.15 -2.42
CA TYR A 194 3.62 -10.44 -2.74
C TYR A 194 2.42 -10.31 -3.69
N LEU A 195 1.50 -9.35 -3.42
CA LEU A 195 0.35 -9.11 -4.28
C LEU A 195 0.77 -8.69 -5.69
N LYS A 196 1.69 -7.72 -5.79
CA LYS A 196 2.17 -7.21 -7.09
C LYS A 196 2.87 -8.30 -7.89
N TYR A 197 3.73 -9.10 -7.22
CA TYR A 197 4.38 -10.25 -7.86
C TYR A 197 3.35 -11.25 -8.38
N ALA A 198 2.38 -11.64 -7.57
CA ALA A 198 1.34 -12.58 -7.99
C ALA A 198 0.51 -12.05 -9.18
N ARG A 199 0.13 -10.77 -9.13
CA ARG A 199 -0.69 -10.13 -10.18
C ARG A 199 -0.01 -10.08 -11.54
N ILE A 200 1.30 -9.81 -11.60
CA ILE A 200 2.01 -9.80 -12.90
C ILE A 200 2.11 -11.18 -13.53
N TYR A 201 2.07 -12.26 -12.73
CA TYR A 201 2.12 -13.63 -13.21
C TYR A 201 0.76 -14.32 -13.33
N ALA A 202 -0.32 -13.72 -12.85
CA ALA A 202 -1.65 -14.34 -12.78
C ALA A 202 -2.10 -15.02 -14.08
N ARG A 203 -1.78 -14.42 -15.24
CA ARG A 203 -2.12 -14.97 -16.57
C ARG A 203 -0.98 -15.74 -17.23
N MET A 204 0.27 -15.34 -16.99
CA MET A 204 1.43 -15.92 -17.67
C MET A 204 1.92 -17.20 -17.00
N ASN A 205 1.87 -17.25 -15.67
CA ASN A 205 2.25 -18.39 -14.85
C ASN A 205 1.35 -18.47 -13.61
N PRO A 206 0.10 -18.96 -13.76
CA PRO A 206 -0.87 -19.01 -12.68
C PRO A 206 -0.39 -19.76 -11.44
N GLN A 207 0.40 -20.83 -11.63
CA GLN A 207 0.93 -21.60 -10.51
C GLN A 207 1.87 -20.75 -9.65
N LEU A 208 2.74 -19.97 -10.26
CA LEU A 208 3.64 -19.09 -9.53
C LEU A 208 2.87 -17.99 -8.76
N ALA A 209 1.80 -17.45 -9.35
CA ALA A 209 0.92 -16.51 -8.67
C ALA A 209 0.23 -17.16 -7.47
N ILE A 210 -0.30 -18.38 -7.62
CA ILE A 210 -0.92 -19.16 -6.55
C ILE A 210 0.09 -19.41 -5.42
N ASP A 211 1.32 -19.81 -5.74
CA ASP A 211 2.35 -20.08 -4.74
C ASP A 211 2.70 -18.83 -3.92
N MET A 212 2.77 -17.66 -4.57
CA MET A 212 3.05 -16.39 -3.89
C MET A 212 1.88 -15.94 -3.01
N LEU A 213 0.64 -16.08 -3.47
CA LEU A 213 -0.53 -15.77 -2.66
C LEU A 213 -0.67 -16.73 -1.47
N ASN A 214 -0.36 -18.01 -1.64
CA ASN A 214 -0.34 -18.96 -0.53
C ASN A 214 0.77 -18.65 0.49
N LYS A 215 1.94 -18.17 0.07
CA LYS A 215 2.96 -17.67 0.99
C LYS A 215 2.45 -16.47 1.79
N LEU A 216 1.80 -15.52 1.13
CA LEU A 216 1.21 -14.36 1.80
C LEU A 216 0.11 -14.77 2.81
N ILE A 217 -0.76 -15.72 2.45
CA ILE A 217 -1.77 -16.28 3.34
C ILE A 217 -1.14 -17.01 4.53
N ALA A 218 -0.01 -17.69 4.32
CA ALA A 218 0.71 -18.35 5.41
C ALA A 218 1.36 -17.35 6.39
N LEU A 219 1.78 -16.17 5.90
CA LEU A 219 2.32 -15.08 6.72
C LEU A 219 1.22 -14.38 7.52
N ASP A 220 0.07 -14.11 6.89
CA ASP A 220 -1.06 -13.44 7.50
C ASP A 220 -2.38 -14.09 7.03
N PRO A 221 -2.88 -15.09 7.76
CA PRO A 221 -4.15 -15.77 7.42
C PRO A 221 -5.38 -14.87 7.49
N GLU A 222 -5.30 -13.74 8.20
CA GLU A 222 -6.39 -12.75 8.31
C GLU A 222 -6.36 -11.71 7.17
N TYR A 223 -5.34 -11.74 6.32
CA TYR A 223 -5.22 -10.83 5.18
C TYR A 223 -6.15 -11.26 4.04
N THR A 224 -7.44 -10.96 4.16
CA THR A 224 -8.51 -11.42 3.26
C THR A 224 -8.28 -11.03 1.80
N ILE A 225 -7.55 -9.96 1.52
CA ILE A 225 -7.20 -9.51 0.16
C ILE A 225 -6.46 -10.60 -0.63
N ALA A 226 -5.58 -11.35 0.03
CA ALA A 226 -4.84 -12.43 -0.64
C ALA A 226 -5.77 -13.54 -1.12
N TYR A 227 -6.83 -13.85 -0.39
CA TYR A 227 -7.84 -14.82 -0.81
C TYR A 227 -8.67 -14.33 -2.01
N ARG A 228 -8.98 -13.04 -2.07
CA ARG A 228 -9.64 -12.43 -3.24
C ARG A 228 -8.79 -12.57 -4.50
N ASP A 229 -7.51 -12.23 -4.41
CA ASP A 229 -6.60 -12.33 -5.55
C ASP A 229 -6.36 -13.80 -5.94
N LEU A 230 -6.24 -14.71 -4.97
CA LEU A 230 -6.13 -16.15 -5.19
C LEU A 230 -7.37 -16.70 -5.91
N ALA A 231 -8.58 -16.32 -5.47
CA ALA A 231 -9.81 -16.69 -6.13
C ALA A 231 -9.87 -16.17 -7.57
N SER A 232 -9.39 -14.96 -7.82
CA SER A 232 -9.32 -14.38 -9.16
C SER A 232 -8.40 -15.21 -10.08
N VAL A 233 -7.23 -15.63 -9.58
CA VAL A 233 -6.30 -16.49 -10.33
C VAL A 233 -6.94 -17.84 -10.62
N TYR A 234 -7.59 -18.48 -9.66
CA TYR A 234 -8.30 -19.74 -9.86
C TYR A 234 -9.44 -19.61 -10.87
N TYR A 235 -10.24 -18.54 -10.78
CA TYR A 235 -11.36 -18.29 -11.69
C TYR A 235 -10.90 -18.11 -13.14
N GLU A 236 -9.85 -17.29 -13.37
CA GLU A 236 -9.29 -17.05 -14.71
C GLU A 236 -8.71 -18.34 -15.32
N ASN A 237 -8.38 -19.33 -14.49
CA ASN A 237 -7.85 -20.63 -14.91
C ASN A 237 -8.89 -21.76 -14.85
N ASN A 238 -10.18 -21.43 -14.82
CA ASN A 238 -11.33 -22.36 -14.80
C ASN A 238 -11.32 -23.34 -13.62
N GLN A 239 -10.64 -23.02 -12.53
CA GLN A 239 -10.63 -23.78 -11.30
C GLN A 239 -11.73 -23.27 -10.35
N PHE A 240 -12.98 -23.33 -10.80
CA PHE A 240 -14.10 -22.63 -10.18
C PHE A 240 -14.38 -23.07 -8.73
N LYS A 241 -14.18 -24.34 -8.37
CA LYS A 241 -14.32 -24.80 -6.97
C LYS A 241 -13.26 -24.16 -6.06
N ASN A 242 -12.00 -24.17 -6.49
CA ASN A 242 -10.94 -23.53 -5.75
C ASN A 242 -11.16 -22.01 -5.62
N ALA A 243 -11.73 -21.39 -6.68
CA ALA A 243 -12.11 -20.00 -6.66
C ALA A 243 -13.21 -19.71 -5.63
N ALA A 244 -14.24 -20.57 -5.55
CA ALA A 244 -15.32 -20.46 -4.58
C ALA A 244 -14.80 -20.60 -3.14
N ASP A 245 -13.98 -21.60 -2.88
CA ASP A 245 -13.35 -21.84 -1.58
C ASP A 245 -12.50 -20.65 -1.13
N ALA A 246 -11.69 -20.08 -2.04
CA ALA A 246 -10.87 -18.91 -1.73
C ALA A 246 -11.73 -17.66 -1.52
N TYR A 247 -12.72 -17.42 -2.40
CA TYR A 247 -13.55 -16.21 -2.31
C TYR A 247 -14.44 -16.20 -1.07
N SER A 248 -14.89 -17.36 -0.59
CA SER A 248 -15.65 -17.49 0.65
C SER A 248 -14.89 -16.96 1.87
N LYS A 249 -13.55 -17.06 1.86
CA LYS A 249 -12.69 -16.53 2.92
C LYS A 249 -12.43 -15.02 2.80
N TYR A 250 -12.62 -14.46 1.61
CA TYR A 250 -12.56 -13.02 1.39
C TYR A 250 -13.82 -12.32 1.86
N ILE A 251 -15.01 -12.90 1.62
CA ILE A 251 -16.29 -12.30 1.97
C ILE A 251 -16.45 -12.23 3.49
N THR A 252 -16.48 -11.01 4.00
CA THR A 252 -16.73 -10.66 5.40
C THR A 252 -17.80 -9.56 5.43
N PRO A 253 -18.36 -9.20 6.61
CA PRO A 253 -19.28 -8.06 6.69
C PRO A 253 -18.68 -6.75 6.17
N GLU A 254 -17.35 -6.59 6.22
CA GLU A 254 -16.63 -5.40 5.74
C GLU A 254 -16.39 -5.43 4.22
N THR A 255 -16.28 -6.62 3.61
CA THR A 255 -15.94 -6.83 2.19
C THR A 255 -17.10 -7.43 1.39
N SER A 256 -18.33 -7.12 1.75
CA SER A 256 -19.55 -7.64 1.13
C SER A 256 -20.34 -6.54 0.41
N ASP A 257 -19.68 -5.70 -0.39
CA ASP A 257 -20.39 -4.78 -1.26
C ASP A 257 -21.07 -5.54 -2.43
N ILE A 258 -21.92 -4.84 -3.17
CA ILE A 258 -22.74 -5.47 -4.22
C ILE A 258 -21.88 -6.06 -5.34
N ASP A 259 -20.73 -5.47 -5.63
CA ASP A 259 -19.83 -5.93 -6.70
C ASP A 259 -19.13 -7.23 -6.27
N ASP A 260 -18.66 -7.30 -5.02
CA ASP A 260 -18.04 -8.50 -4.47
C ASP A 260 -19.05 -9.64 -4.33
N LEU A 261 -20.26 -9.36 -3.85
CA LEU A 261 -21.34 -10.37 -3.78
C LEU A 261 -21.74 -10.88 -5.17
N SER A 262 -21.84 -10.00 -6.16
CA SER A 262 -22.14 -10.37 -7.55
C SER A 262 -21.04 -11.24 -8.17
N ARG A 263 -19.79 -10.92 -7.87
CA ARG A 263 -18.63 -11.73 -8.29
C ARG A 263 -18.66 -13.09 -7.63
N TYR A 264 -18.92 -13.16 -6.33
CA TYR A 264 -19.01 -14.42 -5.62
C TYR A 264 -20.14 -15.30 -6.14
N ALA A 265 -21.34 -14.74 -6.37
CA ALA A 265 -22.46 -15.45 -6.99
C ALA A 265 -22.08 -16.01 -8.38
N SER A 266 -21.34 -15.27 -9.18
CA SER A 266 -20.83 -15.75 -10.48
C SER A 266 -19.87 -16.92 -10.33
N ILE A 267 -18.97 -16.87 -9.35
CA ILE A 267 -18.03 -17.95 -9.05
C ILE A 267 -18.78 -19.20 -8.62
N LEU A 268 -19.77 -19.08 -7.72
CA LEU A 268 -20.61 -20.18 -7.23
C LEU A 268 -21.41 -20.83 -8.39
N PHE A 269 -21.95 -20.00 -9.28
CA PHE A 269 -22.65 -20.51 -10.47
C PHE A 269 -21.77 -21.42 -11.31
N PHE A 270 -20.53 -21.00 -11.64
CA PHE A 270 -19.59 -21.78 -12.44
C PHE A 270 -18.99 -22.98 -11.68
N SER A 271 -18.92 -22.93 -10.34
CA SER A 271 -18.46 -24.07 -9.53
C SER A 271 -19.51 -25.20 -9.44
N GLY A 272 -20.78 -24.91 -9.75
CA GLY A 272 -21.90 -25.82 -9.57
C GLY A 272 -22.49 -25.79 -8.14
N GLU A 273 -22.12 -24.82 -7.32
CA GLU A 273 -22.55 -24.66 -5.93
C GLU A 273 -23.68 -23.62 -5.85
N HIS A 274 -24.88 -23.99 -6.34
CA HIS A 274 -25.99 -23.05 -6.52
C HIS A 274 -26.83 -22.78 -5.25
N GLU A 275 -26.57 -23.46 -4.13
CA GLU A 275 -27.36 -23.40 -2.91
C GLU A 275 -26.69 -22.68 -1.73
N GLN A 276 -25.61 -21.97 -1.94
CA GLN A 276 -24.88 -21.24 -0.87
C GLN A 276 -25.28 -19.77 -0.74
#